data_ac66dc5663208451cb4f5f1bcd1b3df1
#
_entry.id   ac66dc5663208451cb4f5f1bcd1b3df1
#
_cell.length_a   1.000
_cell.length_b   1.000
_cell.length_c   1.000
_cell.angle_alpha   90.00
_cell.angle_beta   90.00
_cell.angle_gamma   90.00
#
_symmetry.space_group_name_H-M   'P 1'
#
loop_
_entity.id
_entity.type
_entity.pdbx_description
1 polymer ?
#
loop_
_entity_poly.entity_id
_entity_poly.type
_entity_poly.pdbx_seq_one_letter_code
_entity_poly.pdbx_strand_id
1 'polypeptide(L)'
;TLWLTEVAISDRFDGKQRTPGESLTQITPQRLHANGLYAYTSINAPRGLNERIYHVWQHNGREVDRIALNISGGRKEGYRAWTHKLNFPASPEGRWRVRVVTEAGQMIGVLRFEVVASAQRKPSAPPF
;
A
#
# COMPACT_ATOMS: atom_id res chain seq x y z
N THR A 1 -17.37 -8.31 10.65
CA THR A 1 -17.14 -7.52 9.44
C THR A 1 -15.89 -6.69 9.57
N LEU A 2 -15.03 -6.76 8.57
CA LEU A 2 -13.79 -6.00 8.51
C LEU A 2 -13.93 -4.85 7.53
N TRP A 3 -13.39 -3.68 7.87
CA TRP A 3 -13.30 -2.58 6.90
C TRP A 3 -12.06 -1.74 7.16
N LEU A 4 -11.63 -1.03 6.12
CA LEU A 4 -10.46 -0.15 6.20
C LEU A 4 -10.91 1.24 6.67
N THR A 5 -10.13 1.83 7.58
CA THR A 5 -10.35 3.19 8.07
C THR A 5 -9.30 4.16 7.55
N GLU A 6 -8.13 3.65 7.16
CA GLU A 6 -7.05 4.48 6.63
C GLU A 6 -6.20 3.63 5.70
N VAL A 7 -5.74 4.23 4.60
CA VAL A 7 -4.85 3.57 3.65
C VAL A 7 -3.78 4.56 3.19
N ALA A 8 -2.60 4.06 2.88
CA ALA A 8 -1.52 4.88 2.31
C ALA A 8 -0.53 4.01 1.55
N ILE A 9 -0.04 4.55 0.43
CA ILE A 9 1.17 4.07 -0.23
C ILE A 9 2.24 5.12 0.06
N SER A 10 3.38 4.70 0.59
CA SER A 10 4.43 5.64 0.97
C SER A 10 5.80 5.00 0.80
N ASP A 11 6.81 5.80 0.50
CA ASP A 11 8.20 5.32 0.50
C ASP A 11 8.88 5.49 1.87
N ARG A 12 8.13 5.93 2.89
CA ARG A 12 8.63 6.12 4.24
C ARG A 12 7.64 5.56 5.26
N PHE A 13 8.19 5.10 6.37
CA PHE A 13 7.40 4.54 7.46
C PHE A 13 8.09 4.78 8.79
N ASP A 14 7.34 5.34 9.76
CA ASP A 14 7.85 5.52 11.12
C ASP A 14 7.65 4.22 11.90
N GLY A 15 8.74 3.50 12.14
CA GLY A 15 8.69 2.21 12.82
C GLY A 15 8.33 2.30 14.31
N LYS A 16 8.51 3.45 14.94
CA LYS A 16 8.15 3.64 16.36
C LYS A 16 6.66 3.90 16.52
N GLN A 17 6.12 4.78 15.71
CA GLN A 17 4.70 5.14 15.76
C GLN A 17 3.85 4.22 14.87
N ARG A 18 4.48 3.44 14.03
CA ARG A 18 3.83 2.53 13.07
C ARG A 18 2.85 3.28 12.18
N THR A 19 3.33 4.40 11.63
CA THR A 19 2.56 5.25 10.74
C THR A 19 3.33 5.50 9.45
N PRO A 20 2.61 5.60 8.30
CA PRO A 20 3.26 5.88 7.03
C PRO A 20 3.69 7.33 6.95
N GLY A 21 4.65 7.59 6.07
CA GLY A 21 4.95 8.94 5.65
C GLY A 21 3.89 9.48 4.70
N GLU A 22 4.29 10.46 3.89
CA GLU A 22 3.38 11.07 2.91
C GLU A 22 2.80 10.02 1.96
N SER A 23 1.48 10.08 1.78
CA SER A 23 0.79 9.18 0.85
C SER A 23 1.06 9.60 -0.59
N LEU A 24 1.43 8.62 -1.42
CA LEU A 24 1.79 8.84 -2.82
C LEU A 24 0.77 8.20 -3.73
N THR A 25 0.48 8.87 -4.85
CA THR A 25 -0.30 8.29 -5.95
C THR A 25 0.58 7.97 -7.15
N GLN A 26 1.76 8.57 -7.21
CA GLN A 26 2.76 8.35 -8.25
C GLN A 26 4.14 8.28 -7.63
N ILE A 27 5.01 7.49 -8.26
CA ILE A 27 6.42 7.39 -7.85
C ILE A 27 7.27 7.09 -9.08
N THR A 28 8.50 7.59 -9.07
CA THR A 28 9.47 7.27 -10.13
C THR A 28 10.18 5.96 -9.86
N PRO A 29 10.72 5.28 -10.90
CA PRO A 29 11.51 4.06 -10.68
C PRO A 29 12.70 4.27 -9.75
N GLN A 30 13.35 5.42 -9.81
CA GLN A 30 14.50 5.70 -8.95
C GLN A 30 14.13 5.70 -7.47
N ARG A 31 13.05 6.39 -7.11
CA ARG A 31 12.57 6.40 -5.73
C ARG A 31 12.09 5.04 -5.29
N LEU A 32 11.40 4.34 -6.20
CA LEU A 32 10.89 2.99 -5.93
C LEU A 32 12.02 2.03 -5.60
N HIS A 33 13.08 2.02 -6.41
CA HIS A 33 14.21 1.12 -6.19
C HIS A 33 15.09 1.53 -5.02
N ALA A 34 15.07 2.81 -4.63
CA ALA A 34 15.89 3.29 -3.53
C ALA A 34 15.44 2.73 -2.17
N ASN A 35 14.14 2.80 -1.89
CA ASN A 35 13.60 2.45 -0.57
C ASN A 35 12.47 1.43 -0.61
N GLY A 36 12.04 0.99 -1.79
CA GLY A 36 10.83 0.20 -1.93
C GLY A 36 9.59 1.02 -1.62
N LEU A 37 8.50 0.33 -1.34
CA LEU A 37 7.25 0.97 -0.96
C LEU A 37 6.60 0.24 0.20
N TYR A 38 6.00 1.04 1.06
CA TYR A 38 5.10 0.54 2.10
C TYR A 38 3.67 0.66 1.60
N ALA A 39 2.90 -0.39 1.81
CA ALA A 39 1.45 -0.32 1.74
C ALA A 39 0.94 -0.39 3.17
N TYR A 40 0.21 0.61 3.58
CA TYR A 40 -0.31 0.74 4.93
C TYR A 40 -1.83 0.72 4.92
N THR A 41 -2.39 -0.06 5.83
CA THR A 41 -3.84 -0.14 5.99
C THR A 41 -4.18 -0.19 7.48
N SER A 42 -5.19 0.57 7.88
CA SER A 42 -5.74 0.47 9.23
C SER A 42 -7.07 -0.27 9.13
N ILE A 43 -7.20 -1.34 9.89
CA ILE A 43 -8.32 -2.28 9.78
C ILE A 43 -9.18 -2.18 11.03
N ASN A 44 -10.47 -1.96 10.84
CA ASN A 44 -11.43 -2.05 11.92
C ASN A 44 -12.01 -3.47 11.93
N ALA A 45 -11.88 -4.14 13.08
CA ALA A 45 -12.37 -5.48 13.29
C ALA A 45 -13.05 -5.55 14.66
N PRO A 46 -14.34 -5.14 14.78
CA PRO A 46 -15.01 -5.04 16.08
C PRO A 46 -15.03 -6.34 16.89
N ARG A 47 -15.03 -7.46 16.22
CA ARG A 47 -15.00 -8.79 16.89
C ARG A 47 -13.59 -9.37 17.01
N GLY A 48 -12.58 -8.56 16.70
CA GLY A 48 -11.20 -8.98 16.68
C GLY A 48 -10.77 -9.50 15.33
N LEU A 49 -9.46 -9.54 15.13
CA LEU A 49 -8.86 -10.00 13.88
C LEU A 49 -8.39 -11.44 14.12
N ASN A 50 -9.12 -12.40 13.59
CA ASN A 50 -8.90 -13.82 13.83
C ASN A 50 -8.28 -14.56 12.65
N GLU A 51 -7.99 -13.87 11.57
CA GLU A 51 -7.42 -14.51 10.40
C GLU A 51 -6.30 -13.68 9.82
N ARG A 52 -5.49 -14.32 9.00
CA ARG A 52 -4.38 -13.66 8.32
C ARG A 52 -4.92 -12.72 7.24
N ILE A 53 -4.25 -11.57 7.10
CA ILE A 53 -4.55 -10.59 6.06
C ILE A 53 -3.31 -10.47 5.19
N TYR A 54 -3.54 -10.32 3.88
CA TYR A 54 -2.47 -10.20 2.90
C TYR A 54 -2.61 -8.92 2.10
N HIS A 55 -1.48 -8.36 1.72
CA HIS A 55 -1.41 -7.39 0.63
C HIS A 55 -1.00 -8.13 -0.63
N VAL A 56 -1.85 -8.08 -1.64
CA VAL A 56 -1.59 -8.68 -2.94
C VAL A 56 -1.23 -7.57 -3.91
N TRP A 57 0.04 -7.53 -4.29
CA TRP A 57 0.57 -6.51 -5.18
C TRP A 57 0.37 -6.92 -6.63
N GLN A 58 -0.21 -6.03 -7.42
CA GLN A 58 -0.48 -6.27 -8.84
C GLN A 58 0.17 -5.18 -9.68
N HIS A 59 0.76 -5.58 -10.80
CA HIS A 59 1.37 -4.71 -11.78
C HIS A 59 0.68 -4.93 -13.12
N ASN A 60 0.05 -3.89 -13.64
CA ASN A 60 -0.71 -3.94 -14.89
C ASN A 60 -1.71 -5.12 -14.91
N GLY A 61 -2.37 -5.34 -13.79
CA GLY A 61 -3.39 -6.38 -13.65
C GLY A 61 -2.87 -7.76 -13.29
N ARG A 62 -1.56 -7.95 -13.22
CA ARG A 62 -0.95 -9.25 -12.89
C ARG A 62 -0.45 -9.27 -11.45
N GLU A 63 -0.79 -10.30 -10.71
CA GLU A 63 -0.26 -10.50 -9.36
C GLU A 63 1.25 -10.77 -9.45
N VAL A 64 2.02 -9.98 -8.69
CA VAL A 64 3.48 -10.11 -8.64
C VAL A 64 3.99 -10.46 -7.25
N ASP A 65 3.19 -10.24 -6.20
CA ASP A 65 3.58 -10.56 -4.85
C ASP A 65 2.35 -10.70 -3.95
N ARG A 66 2.50 -11.54 -2.93
CA ARG A 66 1.46 -11.75 -1.91
C ARG A 66 2.17 -11.79 -0.57
N ILE A 67 1.96 -10.77 0.24
CA ILE A 67 2.72 -10.57 1.47
C ILE A 67 1.76 -10.55 2.66
N ALA A 68 2.02 -11.40 3.66
CA ALA A 68 1.28 -11.35 4.91
C ALA A 68 1.60 -10.05 5.65
N LEU A 69 0.58 -9.43 6.23
CA LEU A 69 0.75 -8.14 6.90
C LEU A 69 1.53 -8.27 8.20
N ASN A 70 2.36 -7.28 8.48
CA ASN A 70 2.81 -6.98 9.83
C ASN A 70 1.65 -6.23 10.50
N ILE A 71 1.24 -6.68 11.67
CA ILE A 71 0.05 -6.16 12.34
C ILE A 71 0.41 -5.68 13.75
N SER A 72 -0.12 -4.52 14.13
CA SER A 72 0.03 -3.94 15.44
C SER A 72 -1.26 -3.28 15.89
N GLY A 73 -1.47 -3.18 17.20
CA GLY A 73 -2.68 -2.59 17.77
C GLY A 73 -3.70 -3.64 18.15
N GLY A 74 -4.93 -3.22 18.30
CA GLY A 74 -6.01 -4.10 18.74
C GLY A 74 -7.39 -3.52 18.44
N ARG A 75 -8.44 -4.17 18.99
CA ARG A 75 -9.82 -3.82 18.67
C ARG A 75 -10.17 -2.35 18.96
N LYS A 76 -9.66 -1.80 20.06
CA LYS A 76 -10.00 -0.44 20.47
C LYS A 76 -9.40 0.61 19.56
N GLU A 77 -8.16 0.42 19.16
CA GLU A 77 -7.43 1.40 18.34
C GLU A 77 -7.52 1.10 16.84
N GLY A 78 -8.07 -0.06 16.48
CA GLY A 78 -7.95 -0.62 15.15
C GLY A 78 -6.61 -1.33 14.96
N TYR A 79 -6.52 -2.14 13.94
CA TYR A 79 -5.31 -2.89 13.61
C TYR A 79 -4.55 -2.14 12.53
N ARG A 80 -3.33 -1.71 12.86
CA ARG A 80 -2.42 -1.11 11.88
C ARG A 80 -1.70 -2.24 11.18
N ALA A 81 -1.76 -2.25 9.87
CA ALA A 81 -1.26 -3.35 9.08
C ALA A 81 -0.53 -2.83 7.86
N TRP A 82 0.70 -3.30 7.66
CA TRP A 82 1.52 -2.80 6.57
C TRP A 82 2.39 -3.90 5.99
N THR A 83 2.83 -3.69 4.76
CA THR A 83 3.88 -4.48 4.12
C THR A 83 4.91 -3.53 3.54
N HIS A 84 6.16 -3.97 3.52
CA HIS A 84 7.26 -3.25 2.89
C HIS A 84 7.79 -4.11 1.74
N LYS A 85 7.47 -3.72 0.51
CA LYS A 85 7.93 -4.43 -0.66
C LYS A 85 9.20 -3.77 -1.19
N LEU A 86 10.25 -4.56 -1.29
CA LEU A 86 11.56 -4.11 -1.74
C LEU A 86 11.88 -4.55 -3.17
N ASN A 87 11.33 -5.68 -3.60
CA ASN A 87 11.63 -6.26 -4.89
C ASN A 87 10.63 -5.78 -5.94
N PHE A 88 11.11 -4.97 -6.86
CA PHE A 88 10.33 -4.48 -8.00
C PHE A 88 11.00 -4.87 -9.30
N PRO A 89 10.24 -5.07 -10.39
CA PRO A 89 10.84 -5.42 -11.67
C PRO A 89 11.71 -4.29 -12.22
N ALA A 90 12.64 -4.63 -13.12
CA ALA A 90 13.53 -3.65 -13.72
C ALA A 90 12.75 -2.56 -14.49
N SER A 91 11.62 -2.93 -15.08
CA SER A 91 10.72 -2.01 -15.76
C SER A 91 9.41 -1.91 -14.97
N PRO A 92 9.38 -1.12 -13.89
CA PRO A 92 8.24 -1.10 -12.98
C PRO A 92 7.13 -0.14 -13.41
N GLU A 93 7.30 0.59 -14.50
CA GLU A 93 6.31 1.58 -14.93
C GLU A 93 4.95 0.94 -15.16
N GLY A 94 3.90 1.70 -14.92
CA GLY A 94 2.53 1.26 -15.14
C GLY A 94 1.65 1.41 -13.92
N ARG A 95 0.50 0.76 -13.99
CA ARG A 95 -0.52 0.81 -12.96
C ARG A 95 -0.30 -0.29 -11.94
N TRP A 96 -0.28 0.10 -10.69
CA TRP A 96 -0.12 -0.81 -9.58
C TRP A 96 -1.33 -0.77 -8.68
N ARG A 97 -1.67 -1.94 -8.15
CA ARG A 97 -2.70 -2.09 -7.11
C ARG A 97 -2.17 -2.93 -5.99
N VAL A 98 -2.58 -2.59 -4.78
CA VAL A 98 -2.39 -3.45 -3.62
C VAL A 98 -3.77 -3.82 -3.11
N ARG A 99 -4.15 -5.07 -3.29
CA ARG A 99 -5.41 -5.59 -2.79
C ARG A 99 -5.23 -6.06 -1.37
N VAL A 100 -6.14 -5.69 -0.50
CA VAL A 100 -6.14 -6.14 0.89
C VAL A 100 -7.14 -7.28 0.98
N VAL A 101 -6.64 -8.49 1.22
CA VAL A 101 -7.48 -9.69 1.20
C VAL A 101 -7.31 -10.51 2.46
N THR A 102 -8.38 -11.15 2.88
CA THR A 102 -8.35 -12.08 3.99
C THR A 102 -7.84 -13.44 3.53
N GLU A 103 -7.46 -14.28 4.49
CA GLU A 103 -7.04 -15.66 4.20
C GLU A 103 -8.11 -16.44 3.44
N ALA A 104 -9.38 -16.15 3.71
CA ALA A 104 -10.52 -16.78 3.01
C ALA A 104 -10.74 -16.23 1.60
N GLY A 105 -9.96 -15.20 1.19
CA GLY A 105 -10.07 -14.61 -0.14
C GLY A 105 -11.01 -13.42 -0.26
N GLN A 106 -11.56 -12.92 0.84
CA GLN A 106 -12.42 -11.75 0.82
C GLN A 106 -11.58 -10.49 0.65
N MET A 107 -11.91 -9.67 -0.34
CA MET A 107 -11.25 -8.38 -0.56
C MET A 107 -11.90 -7.32 0.31
N ILE A 108 -11.09 -6.62 1.14
CA ILE A 108 -11.59 -5.56 2.01
C ILE A 108 -11.17 -4.17 1.54
N GLY A 109 -10.30 -4.08 0.56
CA GLY A 109 -9.93 -2.80 -0.04
C GLY A 109 -8.87 -2.92 -1.09
N VAL A 110 -8.62 -1.80 -1.77
CA VAL A 110 -7.60 -1.70 -2.83
C VAL A 110 -6.92 -0.35 -2.71
N LEU A 111 -5.59 -0.36 -2.75
CA LEU A 111 -4.76 0.84 -2.86
C LEU A 111 -4.24 0.90 -4.29
N ARG A 112 -4.12 2.11 -4.84
CA ARG A 112 -3.66 2.30 -6.22
C ARG A 112 -2.55 3.31 -6.27
N PHE A 113 -1.57 3.04 -7.11
CA PHE A 113 -0.53 4.01 -7.44
C PHE A 113 -0.03 3.73 -8.86
N GLU A 114 0.72 4.68 -9.38
CA GLU A 114 1.33 4.56 -10.70
C GLU A 114 2.83 4.78 -10.60
N VAL A 115 3.59 3.97 -11.31
CA VAL A 115 5.02 4.20 -11.49
C VAL A 115 5.19 4.88 -12.83
N VAL A 116 5.75 6.08 -12.79
CA VAL A 116 5.92 6.93 -13.97
C VAL A 116 7.41 7.21 -14.18
N ALA A 117 7.81 7.32 -15.46
CA ALA A 117 9.22 7.50 -15.80
C ALA A 117 9.82 8.77 -15.20
N SER A 118 8.99 9.81 -15.02
CA SER A 118 9.39 11.03 -14.34
C SER A 118 8.19 11.56 -13.56
N ALA A 119 8.46 12.30 -12.46
CA ALA A 119 7.39 12.89 -11.67
C ALA A 119 6.55 13.79 -12.59
N GLN A 120 5.26 13.42 -12.75
CA GLN A 120 4.35 14.28 -13.51
C GLN A 120 4.04 15.50 -12.67
N ARG A 121 4.34 16.66 -13.22
CA ARG A 121 3.80 17.87 -12.67
C ARG A 121 2.30 17.87 -12.93
N LYS A 122 1.51 18.32 -11.94
CA LYS A 122 0.18 18.79 -12.27
C LYS A 122 0.33 19.73 -13.46
N PRO A 123 -0.52 19.63 -14.51
CA PRO A 123 -0.47 20.61 -15.56
C PRO A 123 -0.54 21.99 -14.89
N SER A 124 0.55 22.73 -14.97
CA SER A 124 0.51 24.12 -14.54
C SER A 124 -0.54 24.79 -15.42
N ALA A 125 -1.36 25.65 -14.80
CA ALA A 125 -2.23 26.49 -15.59
C ALA A 125 -1.39 27.12 -16.72
N PRO A 126 -1.90 27.16 -17.96
CA PRO A 126 -1.15 27.81 -19.02
C PRO A 126 -0.76 29.20 -18.56
N PRO A 127 0.42 29.68 -18.91
CA PRO A 127 0.87 31.01 -18.49
C PRO A 127 -0.04 32.12 -18.97
N PHE A 128 -1.00 31.81 -19.75
CA PHE A 128 -2.02 32.76 -20.20
C PHE A 128 -3.29 32.06 -20.61
#